data_ae0ce1d2d0bf5e2f413be8ff00d70c3a
#
_entry.id   ae0ce1d2d0bf5e2f413be8ff00d70c3a
#
_cell.length_a   1.000
_cell.length_b   1.000
_cell.length_c   1.000
_cell.angle_alpha   90.00
_cell.angle_beta   90.00
_cell.angle_gamma   90.00
#
_symmetry.space_group_name_H-M   'P 1'
#
loop_
_entity.id
_entity.type
_entity.pdbx_description
1 polymer ?
#
loop_
_entity_poly.entity_id
_entity_poly.type
_entity_poly.pdbx_seq_one_letter_code
_entity_poly.pdbx_strand_id
1 'polypeptide(L)'
;MPPSSGQTFSESERIPRRRWAIACLLGFGVLVNYFDRVNLSVSKDALDAAFGISAVTFGYLSSAYNWTYAALQLPSGLLLDRFGVKKVGRYSTILWAIASFGAAVSTGIGGFLAARLFLGIGEAPTFPANSKAVGYWFPKQERSLATAIFDSMAKLSSAIGVPLLGILLLHFGWRWSFAATGFISVLFFVLFYAFYRNPSEDRRLSDAERHFIAKGGAQPEDRAKAAKGAPLWYLLRQRRVCGLALGFAGYNYTFYLLLTWLPSYFLAVHNVDLLHSVAYTSVPWLFATLTDLIVGGWLVDALIQSGRNAVRVRQVVLIGGTSLGLGILGAAHAQSAAAALFWISLSIGGLSAASPVGWSIPSLIAPRESVGTVGGILNFSNQLAAIAAPIVTGYVVQTTHAYSWAFVVATAILLISIAAYIFLLGRMEPVPEPA
;
A
#
# COMPACT_ATOMS: atom_id res chain seq x y z
N MET A 1 56.42 -9.62 18.40
CA MET A 1 55.40 -8.58 18.63
C MET A 1 54.04 -9.25 18.54
N PRO A 2 53.20 -9.24 19.59
CA PRO A 2 51.84 -9.78 19.52
C PRO A 2 50.93 -8.81 18.79
N PRO A 3 49.87 -9.30 18.07
CA PRO A 3 48.97 -8.45 17.34
C PRO A 3 48.05 -7.65 18.28
N SER A 4 47.85 -6.41 17.91
CA SER A 4 47.10 -5.38 18.63
C SER A 4 45.67 -5.79 18.96
N SER A 5 45.30 -5.54 20.19
CA SER A 5 43.99 -5.59 20.84
C SER A 5 42.80 -5.33 19.93
N GLY A 6 41.94 -6.35 19.86
CA GLY A 6 40.56 -6.18 19.36
C GLY A 6 39.81 -5.17 20.23
N GLN A 7 39.39 -4.10 19.65
CA GLN A 7 38.41 -3.19 20.28
C GLN A 7 37.10 -3.95 20.46
N THR A 8 36.85 -4.46 21.65
CA THR A 8 35.53 -4.87 22.10
C THR A 8 34.71 -3.60 22.30
N PHE A 9 33.86 -3.28 21.33
CA PHE A 9 32.84 -2.26 21.52
C PHE A 9 31.95 -2.66 22.70
N SER A 10 31.84 -1.81 23.70
CA SER A 10 30.95 -2.03 24.84
C SER A 10 29.50 -2.04 24.34
N GLU A 11 28.68 -2.97 24.82
CA GLU A 11 27.26 -3.13 24.46
C GLU A 11 26.37 -1.91 24.81
N SER A 12 26.91 -0.82 25.34
CA SER A 12 26.18 0.37 25.78
C SER A 12 26.30 1.58 24.83
N GLU A 13 27.04 1.50 23.74
CA GLU A 13 27.08 2.60 22.77
C GLU A 13 25.75 2.68 22.03
N ARG A 14 25.01 3.79 22.21
CA ARG A 14 23.77 4.08 21.50
C ARG A 14 24.04 4.09 20.00
N ILE A 15 23.63 3.02 19.32
CA ILE A 15 23.77 2.90 17.86
C ILE A 15 23.01 4.07 17.20
N PRO A 16 23.69 4.88 16.38
CA PRO A 16 23.03 5.96 15.64
C PRO A 16 21.82 5.47 14.84
N ARG A 17 20.88 6.37 14.58
CA ARG A 17 19.56 6.02 14.01
C ARG A 17 19.37 6.51 12.57
N ARG A 18 20.44 6.57 11.78
CA ARG A 18 20.38 7.04 10.39
C ARG A 18 19.43 6.19 9.54
N ARG A 19 19.40 4.87 9.73
CA ARG A 19 18.49 3.95 9.03
C ARG A 19 17.02 4.31 9.22
N TRP A 20 16.65 4.77 10.42
CA TRP A 20 15.26 5.17 10.70
C TRP A 20 14.87 6.47 9.99
N ALA A 21 15.80 7.40 9.81
CA ALA A 21 15.57 8.59 8.99
C ALA A 21 15.32 8.21 7.52
N ILE A 22 15.99 7.16 7.02
CA ILE A 22 15.71 6.62 5.68
C ILE A 22 14.33 5.95 5.65
N ALA A 23 13.93 5.16 6.67
CA ALA A 23 12.58 4.60 6.73
C ALA A 23 11.49 5.68 6.72
N CYS A 24 11.68 6.76 7.49
CA CYS A 24 10.76 7.91 7.48
C CYS A 24 10.70 8.60 6.10
N LEU A 25 11.83 8.75 5.42
CA LEU A 25 11.90 9.30 4.07
C LEU A 25 11.12 8.44 3.07
N LEU A 26 11.29 7.11 3.13
CA LEU A 26 10.56 6.16 2.29
C LEU A 26 9.06 6.19 2.61
N GLY A 27 8.69 6.25 3.89
CA GLY A 27 7.31 6.41 4.33
C GLY A 27 6.68 7.71 3.82
N PHE A 28 7.40 8.83 3.90
CA PHE A 28 6.94 10.10 3.34
C PHE A 28 6.69 10.00 1.83
N GLY A 29 7.51 9.26 1.10
CA GLY A 29 7.28 8.97 -0.32
C GLY A 29 5.97 8.22 -0.57
N VAL A 30 5.62 7.24 0.26
CA VAL A 30 4.33 6.54 0.17
C VAL A 30 3.16 7.45 0.52
N LEU A 31 3.31 8.31 1.51
CA LEU A 31 2.30 9.30 1.88
C LEU A 31 2.00 10.23 0.70
N VAL A 32 3.02 10.77 0.03
CA VAL A 32 2.88 11.62 -1.15
C VAL A 32 2.25 10.86 -2.31
N ASN A 33 2.68 9.62 -2.56
CA ASN A 33 2.14 8.74 -3.58
C ASN A 33 0.61 8.53 -3.44
N TYR A 34 0.13 8.36 -2.21
CA TYR A 34 -1.30 8.17 -1.95
C TYR A 34 -2.09 9.47 -1.99
N PHE A 35 -1.47 10.64 -1.81
CA PHE A 35 -2.16 11.92 -1.98
C PHE A 35 -2.74 12.09 -3.39
N ASP A 36 -2.03 11.65 -4.43
CA ASP A 36 -2.52 11.69 -5.81
C ASP A 36 -3.77 10.83 -6.04
N ARG A 37 -3.90 9.73 -5.30
CA ARG A 37 -5.09 8.84 -5.35
C ARG A 37 -6.25 9.43 -4.57
N VAL A 38 -5.98 9.93 -3.36
CA VAL A 38 -6.98 10.60 -2.51
C VAL A 38 -7.53 11.84 -3.19
N ASN A 39 -6.67 12.61 -3.88
CA ASN A 39 -7.08 13.81 -4.58
C ASN A 39 -8.14 13.55 -5.65
N LEU A 40 -7.97 12.47 -6.43
CA LEU A 40 -8.98 12.09 -7.41
C LEU A 40 -10.32 11.74 -6.75
N SER A 41 -10.30 11.00 -5.65
CA SER A 41 -11.49 10.60 -4.90
C SER A 41 -12.28 11.80 -4.37
N VAL A 42 -11.58 12.77 -3.76
CA VAL A 42 -12.19 13.99 -3.22
C VAL A 42 -12.70 14.92 -4.33
N SER A 43 -12.02 14.94 -5.48
CA SER A 43 -12.33 15.82 -6.60
C SER A 43 -13.42 15.30 -7.55
N LYS A 44 -14.07 14.15 -7.26
CA LYS A 44 -15.02 13.50 -8.17
C LYS A 44 -16.10 14.46 -8.67
N ASP A 45 -16.81 15.12 -7.76
CA ASP A 45 -17.96 15.96 -8.14
C ASP A 45 -17.51 17.25 -8.88
N ALA A 46 -16.33 17.78 -8.54
CA ALA A 46 -15.74 18.91 -9.26
C ALA A 46 -15.29 18.51 -10.68
N LEU A 47 -14.82 17.28 -10.88
CA LEU A 47 -14.47 16.75 -12.20
C LEU A 47 -15.72 16.39 -13.01
N ASP A 48 -16.79 15.91 -12.37
CA ASP A 48 -18.09 15.71 -13.01
C ASP A 48 -18.63 17.04 -13.53
N ALA A 49 -18.67 18.06 -12.70
CA ALA A 49 -19.09 19.40 -13.09
C ALA A 49 -18.22 20.01 -14.22
N ALA A 50 -16.91 19.70 -14.24
CA ALA A 50 -15.98 20.25 -15.23
C ALA A 50 -16.01 19.53 -16.58
N PHE A 51 -16.22 18.21 -16.59
CA PHE A 51 -16.06 17.36 -17.78
C PHE A 51 -17.31 16.53 -18.12
N GLY A 52 -18.37 16.57 -17.32
CA GLY A 52 -19.60 15.79 -17.54
C GLY A 52 -19.37 14.27 -17.44
N ILE A 53 -18.59 13.83 -16.45
CA ILE A 53 -18.20 12.41 -16.33
C ILE A 53 -19.25 11.60 -15.59
N SER A 54 -19.61 10.44 -16.13
CA SER A 54 -20.46 9.48 -15.41
C SER A 54 -19.72 8.75 -14.29
N ALA A 55 -20.46 8.08 -13.40
CA ALA A 55 -19.88 7.21 -12.38
C ALA A 55 -19.00 6.10 -12.98
N VAL A 56 -19.39 5.54 -14.12
CA VAL A 56 -18.58 4.55 -14.86
C VAL A 56 -17.29 5.18 -15.37
N THR A 57 -17.35 6.36 -15.98
CA THR A 57 -16.16 7.08 -16.47
C THR A 57 -15.20 7.40 -15.31
N PHE A 58 -15.73 7.84 -14.16
CA PHE A 58 -14.93 8.06 -12.97
C PHE A 58 -14.26 6.77 -12.47
N GLY A 59 -14.98 5.63 -12.49
CA GLY A 59 -14.42 4.32 -12.19
C GLY A 59 -13.22 3.96 -13.08
N TYR A 60 -13.32 4.19 -14.38
CA TYR A 60 -12.21 4.00 -15.33
C TYR A 60 -11.04 4.95 -15.06
N LEU A 61 -11.29 6.23 -14.84
CA LEU A 61 -10.24 7.20 -14.49
C LEU A 61 -9.51 6.82 -13.21
N SER A 62 -10.25 6.34 -12.21
CA SER A 62 -9.67 5.90 -10.94
C SER A 62 -8.85 4.63 -11.07
N SER A 63 -9.26 3.72 -11.94
CA SER A 63 -8.54 2.47 -12.19
C SER A 63 -7.37 2.62 -13.16
N ALA A 64 -7.39 3.61 -14.04
CA ALA A 64 -6.40 3.79 -15.12
C ALA A 64 -4.95 3.84 -14.61
N TYR A 65 -4.74 4.49 -13.46
CA TYR A 65 -3.48 4.46 -12.74
C TYR A 65 -3.00 3.02 -12.50
N ASN A 66 -3.88 2.15 -12.00
CA ASN A 66 -3.52 0.77 -11.66
C ASN A 66 -3.19 -0.08 -12.91
N TRP A 67 -3.66 0.27 -14.10
CA TRP A 67 -3.34 -0.48 -15.33
C TRP A 67 -1.85 -0.43 -15.63
N THR A 68 -1.29 0.77 -15.72
CA THR A 68 0.14 0.96 -15.99
C THR A 68 0.99 0.58 -14.79
N TYR A 69 0.53 0.85 -13.57
CA TYR A 69 1.17 0.41 -12.34
C TYR A 69 1.34 -1.11 -12.29
N ALA A 70 0.27 -1.88 -12.56
CA ALA A 70 0.30 -3.34 -12.58
C ALA A 70 1.20 -3.89 -13.70
N ALA A 71 1.09 -3.35 -14.92
CA ALA A 71 1.89 -3.76 -16.05
C ALA A 71 3.40 -3.55 -15.82
N LEU A 72 3.76 -2.51 -15.07
CA LEU A 72 5.15 -2.15 -14.81
C LEU A 72 5.73 -2.72 -13.52
N GLN A 73 5.00 -3.51 -12.74
CA GLN A 73 5.52 -4.11 -11.50
C GLN A 73 6.77 -4.97 -11.77
N LEU A 74 6.70 -5.87 -12.74
CA LEU A 74 7.83 -6.73 -13.11
C LEU A 74 8.97 -5.95 -13.78
N PRO A 75 8.74 -5.09 -14.79
CA PRO A 75 9.78 -4.20 -15.33
C PRO A 75 10.45 -3.33 -14.27
N SER A 76 9.70 -2.80 -13.30
CA SER A 76 10.27 -1.99 -12.21
C SER A 76 11.26 -2.77 -11.35
N GLY A 77 10.97 -4.03 -11.05
CA GLY A 77 11.88 -4.91 -10.35
C GLY A 77 13.20 -5.08 -11.12
N LEU A 78 13.13 -5.33 -12.43
CA LEU A 78 14.32 -5.47 -13.30
C LEU A 78 15.13 -4.17 -13.39
N LEU A 79 14.46 -3.01 -13.48
CA LEU A 79 15.11 -1.71 -13.46
C LEU A 79 15.84 -1.46 -12.14
N LEU A 80 15.20 -1.79 -11.01
CA LEU A 80 15.80 -1.68 -9.67
C LEU A 80 17.00 -2.63 -9.51
N ASP A 81 16.94 -3.82 -10.08
CA ASP A 81 18.07 -4.76 -10.04
C ASP A 81 19.25 -4.26 -10.88
N ARG A 82 18.99 -3.63 -12.03
CA ARG A 82 20.03 -3.13 -12.93
C ARG A 82 20.62 -1.78 -12.51
N PHE A 83 19.78 -0.85 -12.08
CA PHE A 83 20.18 0.55 -11.86
C PHE A 83 20.19 0.97 -10.37
N GLY A 84 19.65 0.13 -9.48
CA GLY A 84 19.57 0.39 -8.04
C GLY A 84 18.46 1.36 -7.64
N VAL A 85 18.15 1.36 -6.33
CA VAL A 85 17.07 2.17 -5.74
C VAL A 85 17.28 3.67 -5.96
N LYS A 86 18.51 4.15 -5.80
CA LYS A 86 18.85 5.58 -5.88
C LYS A 86 18.53 6.18 -7.26
N LYS A 87 18.94 5.52 -8.36
CA LYS A 87 18.70 6.04 -9.71
C LYS A 87 17.24 5.89 -10.11
N VAL A 88 16.68 4.69 -9.97
CA VAL A 88 15.29 4.42 -10.33
C VAL A 88 14.33 5.30 -9.52
N GLY A 89 14.53 5.44 -8.20
CA GLY A 89 13.72 6.29 -7.36
C GLY A 89 13.72 7.77 -7.80
N ARG A 90 14.87 8.31 -8.23
CA ARG A 90 14.96 9.70 -8.74
C ARG A 90 14.17 9.91 -10.02
N TYR A 91 14.30 9.02 -11.00
CA TYR A 91 13.55 9.14 -12.26
C TYR A 91 12.05 8.89 -12.05
N SER A 92 11.71 7.96 -11.20
CA SER A 92 10.35 7.64 -10.80
C SER A 92 9.66 8.85 -10.18
N THR A 93 10.27 9.48 -9.17
CA THR A 93 9.66 10.61 -8.45
C THR A 93 9.48 11.86 -9.32
N ILE A 94 10.40 12.14 -10.24
CA ILE A 94 10.22 13.27 -11.16
C ILE A 94 9.11 12.99 -12.19
N LEU A 95 9.00 11.75 -12.67
CA LEU A 95 7.97 11.36 -13.62
C LEU A 95 6.57 11.47 -13.02
N TRP A 96 6.38 11.01 -11.77
CA TRP A 96 5.08 11.15 -11.12
C TRP A 96 4.74 12.61 -10.80
N ALA A 97 5.72 13.44 -10.41
CA ALA A 97 5.49 14.88 -10.21
C ALA A 97 5.00 15.56 -11.49
N ILE A 98 5.60 15.24 -12.65
CA ILE A 98 5.15 15.72 -13.96
C ILE A 98 3.71 15.26 -14.25
N ALA A 99 3.38 14.00 -13.91
CA ALA A 99 2.03 13.46 -14.11
C ALA A 99 0.97 14.20 -13.26
N SER A 100 1.29 14.51 -11.99
CA SER A 100 0.39 15.25 -11.09
C SER A 100 0.12 16.66 -11.63
N PHE A 101 1.14 17.38 -12.12
CA PHE A 101 0.94 18.67 -12.82
C PHE A 101 0.17 18.50 -14.14
N GLY A 102 0.42 17.42 -14.89
CA GLY A 102 -0.33 17.09 -16.09
C GLY A 102 -1.84 16.98 -15.85
N ALA A 103 -2.22 16.37 -14.70
CA ALA A 103 -3.62 16.34 -14.28
C ALA A 103 -4.18 17.76 -14.01
N ALA A 104 -3.43 18.62 -13.32
CA ALA A 104 -3.84 19.98 -12.99
C ALA A 104 -4.12 20.86 -14.23
N VAL A 105 -3.32 20.71 -15.29
CA VAL A 105 -3.43 21.52 -16.53
C VAL A 105 -4.31 20.86 -17.58
N SER A 106 -4.88 19.69 -17.32
CA SER A 106 -5.72 18.99 -18.29
C SER A 106 -6.98 19.80 -18.62
N THR A 107 -7.31 19.89 -19.92
CA THR A 107 -8.47 20.61 -20.43
C THR A 107 -9.64 19.69 -20.79
N GLY A 108 -9.42 18.38 -20.69
CA GLY A 108 -10.43 17.36 -20.99
C GLY A 108 -10.07 15.99 -20.44
N ILE A 109 -11.01 15.07 -20.53
CA ILE A 109 -10.93 13.72 -19.97
C ILE A 109 -9.75 12.91 -20.52
N GLY A 110 -9.42 13.07 -21.80
CA GLY A 110 -8.31 12.36 -22.44
C GLY A 110 -6.95 12.77 -21.87
N GLY A 111 -6.74 14.09 -21.67
CA GLY A 111 -5.52 14.59 -21.01
C GLY A 111 -5.42 14.14 -19.56
N PHE A 112 -6.55 14.14 -18.84
CA PHE A 112 -6.59 13.67 -17.47
C PHE A 112 -6.31 12.17 -17.37
N LEU A 113 -6.89 11.35 -18.27
CA LEU A 113 -6.62 9.91 -18.38
C LEU A 113 -5.12 9.65 -18.67
N ALA A 114 -4.54 10.38 -19.62
CA ALA A 114 -3.12 10.28 -19.93
C ALA A 114 -2.26 10.58 -18.68
N ALA A 115 -2.57 11.65 -17.95
CA ALA A 115 -1.89 11.99 -16.70
C ALA A 115 -1.98 10.84 -15.66
N ARG A 116 -3.15 10.17 -15.53
CA ARG A 116 -3.33 9.01 -14.64
C ARG A 116 -2.49 7.80 -15.08
N LEU A 117 -2.41 7.52 -16.38
CA LEU A 117 -1.55 6.47 -16.92
C LEU A 117 -0.05 6.78 -16.66
N PHE A 118 0.38 8.00 -16.91
CA PHE A 118 1.76 8.43 -16.61
C PHE A 118 2.07 8.38 -15.11
N LEU A 119 1.12 8.73 -14.26
CA LEU A 119 1.26 8.60 -12.82
C LEU A 119 1.54 7.15 -12.41
N GLY A 120 0.78 6.18 -12.95
CA GLY A 120 1.00 4.76 -12.69
C GLY A 120 2.39 4.27 -13.13
N ILE A 121 2.89 4.78 -14.28
CA ILE A 121 4.27 4.50 -14.74
C ILE A 121 5.29 5.03 -13.74
N GLY A 122 5.13 6.30 -13.32
CA GLY A 122 6.03 6.95 -12.37
C GLY A 122 6.05 6.29 -11.00
N GLU A 123 4.92 5.85 -10.50
CA GLU A 123 4.79 5.28 -9.15
C GLU A 123 5.08 3.78 -9.05
N ALA A 124 5.06 3.04 -10.17
CA ALA A 124 5.24 1.59 -10.16
C ALA A 124 6.50 1.09 -9.43
N PRO A 125 7.66 1.77 -9.49
CA PRO A 125 8.85 1.33 -8.76
C PRO A 125 8.80 1.58 -7.24
N THR A 126 7.87 2.37 -6.70
CA THR A 126 7.91 2.88 -5.31
C THR A 126 7.95 1.78 -4.27
N PHE A 127 6.99 0.85 -4.26
CA PHE A 127 6.95 -0.23 -3.27
C PHE A 127 8.10 -1.23 -3.44
N PRO A 128 8.44 -1.71 -4.64
CA PRO A 128 9.63 -2.53 -4.85
C PRO A 128 10.93 -1.83 -4.42
N ALA A 129 11.07 -0.53 -4.69
CA ALA A 129 12.23 0.27 -4.29
C ALA A 129 12.33 0.38 -2.77
N ASN A 130 11.22 0.64 -2.07
CA ASN A 130 11.17 0.74 -0.62
C ASN A 130 11.53 -0.60 0.04
N SER A 131 10.96 -1.70 -0.45
CA SER A 131 11.28 -3.04 0.03
C SER A 131 12.77 -3.37 -0.13
N LYS A 132 13.34 -3.02 -1.29
CA LYS A 132 14.76 -3.22 -1.58
C LYS A 132 15.66 -2.34 -0.69
N ALA A 133 15.28 -1.06 -0.49
CA ALA A 133 15.97 -0.14 0.39
C ALA A 133 15.97 -0.62 1.86
N VAL A 134 14.82 -1.11 2.35
CA VAL A 134 14.73 -1.73 3.68
C VAL A 134 15.66 -2.94 3.79
N GLY A 135 15.75 -3.75 2.73
CA GLY A 135 16.71 -4.85 2.67
C GLY A 135 18.17 -4.42 2.87
N TYR A 136 18.57 -3.28 2.32
CA TYR A 136 19.92 -2.74 2.42
C TYR A 136 20.22 -2.06 3.75
N TRP A 137 19.24 -1.30 4.27
CA TRP A 137 19.42 -0.42 5.42
C TRP A 137 19.13 -1.07 6.77
N PHE A 138 18.43 -2.22 6.80
CA PHE A 138 17.94 -2.78 8.05
C PHE A 138 18.41 -4.22 8.30
N PRO A 139 18.85 -4.52 9.54
CA PRO A 139 19.03 -5.89 9.98
C PRO A 139 17.71 -6.64 9.94
N LYS A 140 17.76 -7.97 9.81
CA LYS A 140 16.56 -8.82 9.66
C LYS A 140 15.50 -8.60 10.75
N GLN A 141 15.94 -8.32 11.99
CA GLN A 141 15.04 -8.14 13.15
C GLN A 141 14.23 -6.84 13.10
N GLU A 142 14.72 -5.81 12.40
CA GLU A 142 14.08 -4.49 12.33
C GLU A 142 13.30 -4.27 11.02
N ARG A 143 13.36 -5.18 10.06
CA ARG A 143 12.71 -5.02 8.74
C ARG A 143 11.20 -4.94 8.82
N SER A 144 10.56 -5.69 9.73
CA SER A 144 9.11 -5.66 9.87
C SER A 144 8.62 -4.27 10.27
N LEU A 145 9.25 -3.65 11.27
CA LEU A 145 8.90 -2.30 11.68
C LEU A 145 9.21 -1.26 10.59
N ALA A 146 10.36 -1.38 9.91
CA ALA A 146 10.71 -0.48 8.81
C ALA A 146 9.71 -0.58 7.64
N THR A 147 9.21 -1.79 7.35
CA THR A 147 8.15 -2.02 6.35
C THR A 147 6.81 -1.44 6.82
N ALA A 148 6.43 -1.68 8.08
CA ALA A 148 5.20 -1.13 8.65
C ALA A 148 5.16 0.41 8.63
N ILE A 149 6.29 1.08 8.82
CA ILE A 149 6.38 2.54 8.73
C ILE A 149 5.95 3.02 7.34
N PHE A 150 6.47 2.46 6.26
CA PHE A 150 6.06 2.94 4.94
C PHE A 150 4.67 2.43 4.51
N ASP A 151 4.25 1.24 4.93
CA ASP A 151 2.93 0.69 4.59
C ASP A 151 1.79 1.47 5.26
N SER A 152 1.94 1.79 6.56
CA SER A 152 0.95 2.58 7.30
C SER A 152 0.75 3.99 6.74
N MET A 153 1.78 4.56 6.08
CA MET A 153 1.69 5.88 5.45
C MET A 153 0.66 5.93 4.31
N ALA A 154 0.33 4.79 3.68
CA ALA A 154 -0.74 4.71 2.70
C ALA A 154 -2.12 5.03 3.33
N LYS A 155 -2.39 4.48 4.51
CA LYS A 155 -3.64 4.71 5.26
C LYS A 155 -3.65 6.11 5.88
N LEU A 156 -2.53 6.51 6.48
CA LEU A 156 -2.34 7.85 7.04
C LEU A 156 -2.52 8.94 5.97
N SER A 157 -2.03 8.70 4.76
CA SER A 157 -2.24 9.60 3.62
C SER A 157 -3.73 9.84 3.35
N SER A 158 -4.56 8.81 3.44
CA SER A 158 -6.01 8.96 3.29
C SER A 158 -6.62 9.73 4.47
N ALA A 159 -6.17 9.45 5.70
CA ALA A 159 -6.68 10.12 6.90
C ALA A 159 -6.43 11.64 6.90
N ILE A 160 -5.24 12.08 6.52
CA ILE A 160 -4.86 13.50 6.49
C ILE A 160 -5.03 14.14 5.11
N GLY A 161 -4.91 13.36 4.03
CA GLY A 161 -5.02 13.85 2.66
C GLY A 161 -6.45 14.25 2.30
N VAL A 162 -7.46 13.48 2.73
CA VAL A 162 -8.85 13.82 2.47
C VAL A 162 -9.20 15.22 3.01
N PRO A 163 -8.95 15.58 4.29
CA PRO A 163 -9.22 16.93 4.78
C PRO A 163 -8.33 17.99 4.10
N LEU A 164 -7.05 17.73 3.93
CA LEU A 164 -6.13 18.69 3.33
C LEU A 164 -6.54 19.04 1.89
N LEU A 165 -6.76 18.02 1.07
CA LEU A 165 -7.12 18.19 -0.34
C LEU A 165 -8.56 18.66 -0.51
N GLY A 166 -9.46 18.29 0.40
CA GLY A 166 -10.82 18.81 0.45
C GLY A 166 -10.87 20.33 0.71
N ILE A 167 -10.09 20.81 1.68
CA ILE A 167 -9.95 22.24 1.95
C ILE A 167 -9.36 22.98 0.72
N LEU A 168 -8.32 22.43 0.10
CA LEU A 168 -7.73 22.99 -1.12
C LEU A 168 -8.74 23.03 -2.27
N LEU A 169 -9.53 21.97 -2.42
CA LEU A 169 -10.59 21.88 -3.44
C LEU A 169 -11.64 22.97 -3.24
N LEU A 170 -12.12 23.15 -1.99
CA LEU A 170 -13.15 24.14 -1.64
C LEU A 170 -12.71 25.58 -1.92
N HIS A 171 -11.48 25.93 -1.55
CA HIS A 171 -11.00 27.31 -1.65
C HIS A 171 -10.38 27.67 -3.00
N PHE A 172 -9.74 26.71 -3.67
CA PHE A 172 -8.94 26.97 -4.87
C PHE A 172 -9.37 26.15 -6.09
N GLY A 173 -10.29 25.19 -5.92
CA GLY A 173 -10.76 24.31 -6.97
C GLY A 173 -9.82 23.15 -7.27
N TRP A 174 -10.30 22.20 -8.09
CA TRP A 174 -9.63 20.93 -8.34
C TRP A 174 -8.25 21.08 -9.03
N ARG A 175 -8.08 22.06 -9.92
CA ARG A 175 -6.80 22.30 -10.60
C ARG A 175 -5.67 22.61 -9.61
N TRP A 176 -5.94 23.48 -8.65
CA TRP A 176 -4.97 23.82 -7.61
C TRP A 176 -4.74 22.67 -6.62
N SER A 177 -5.76 21.85 -6.35
CA SER A 177 -5.59 20.65 -5.54
C SER A 177 -4.61 19.66 -6.20
N PHE A 178 -4.73 19.41 -7.53
CA PHE A 178 -3.75 18.59 -8.27
C PHE A 178 -2.39 19.25 -8.43
N ALA A 179 -2.33 20.57 -8.61
CA ALA A 179 -1.05 21.27 -8.63
C ALA A 179 -0.34 21.17 -7.27
N ALA A 180 -1.06 21.25 -6.16
CA ALA A 180 -0.50 21.11 -4.82
C ALA A 180 0.11 19.70 -4.61
N THR A 181 -0.55 18.63 -5.05
CA THR A 181 0.06 17.29 -5.01
C THR A 181 1.30 17.22 -5.89
N GLY A 182 1.32 17.87 -7.04
CA GLY A 182 2.51 18.03 -7.89
C GLY A 182 3.65 18.73 -7.16
N PHE A 183 3.39 19.84 -6.45
CA PHE A 183 4.41 20.54 -5.65
C PHE A 183 4.94 19.69 -4.49
N ILE A 184 4.06 18.97 -3.79
CA ILE A 184 4.48 18.05 -2.73
C ILE A 184 5.35 16.91 -3.30
N SER A 185 5.04 16.44 -4.52
CA SER A 185 5.83 15.44 -5.23
C SER A 185 7.21 15.96 -5.62
N VAL A 186 7.32 17.21 -6.08
CA VAL A 186 8.61 17.88 -6.32
C VAL A 186 9.40 18.03 -5.02
N LEU A 187 8.75 18.44 -3.93
CA LEU A 187 9.40 18.51 -2.62
C LEU A 187 9.95 17.13 -2.22
N PHE A 188 9.17 16.07 -2.38
CA PHE A 188 9.65 14.72 -2.11
C PHE A 188 10.82 14.34 -3.03
N PHE A 189 10.77 14.67 -4.32
CA PHE A 189 11.90 14.47 -5.23
C PHE A 189 13.18 15.12 -4.70
N VAL A 190 13.11 16.39 -4.29
CA VAL A 190 14.25 17.14 -3.75
C VAL A 190 14.78 16.47 -2.48
N LEU A 191 13.89 16.08 -1.55
CA LEU A 191 14.26 15.38 -0.32
C LEU A 191 14.90 14.03 -0.64
N PHE A 192 14.30 13.24 -1.52
CA PHE A 192 14.85 11.95 -1.91
C PHE A 192 16.21 12.10 -2.61
N TYR A 193 16.34 13.07 -3.50
CA TYR A 193 17.60 13.36 -4.18
C TYR A 193 18.70 13.79 -3.20
N ALA A 194 18.39 14.61 -2.20
CA ALA A 194 19.34 15.14 -1.23
C ALA A 194 19.72 14.13 -0.13
N PHE A 195 18.75 13.35 0.36
CA PHE A 195 18.93 12.56 1.57
C PHE A 195 19.07 11.05 1.32
N TYR A 196 18.49 10.50 0.25
CA TYR A 196 18.64 9.08 -0.03
C TYR A 196 20.00 8.77 -0.65
N ARG A 197 20.71 7.87 -0.01
CA ARG A 197 21.94 7.23 -0.50
C ARG A 197 21.87 5.74 -0.18
N ASN A 198 22.63 4.94 -0.87
CA ASN A 198 22.83 3.56 -0.44
C ASN A 198 23.77 3.51 0.78
N PRO A 199 23.69 2.49 1.64
CA PRO A 199 24.55 2.40 2.83
C PRO A 199 26.04 2.51 2.52
N SER A 200 26.51 1.98 1.37
CA SER A 200 27.92 2.07 0.94
C SER A 200 28.36 3.50 0.61
N GLU A 201 27.43 4.36 0.15
CA GLU A 201 27.69 5.72 -0.29
C GLU A 201 27.35 6.79 0.77
N ASP A 202 26.62 6.43 1.84
CA ASP A 202 26.15 7.41 2.83
C ASP A 202 27.27 7.77 3.83
N ARG A 203 27.81 8.98 3.67
CA ARG A 203 28.83 9.53 4.55
C ARG A 203 28.31 9.89 5.95
N ARG A 204 27.01 9.95 6.15
CA ARG A 204 26.35 10.22 7.44
C ARG A 204 26.11 8.93 8.24
N LEU A 205 26.32 7.78 7.63
CA LEU A 205 26.22 6.49 8.29
C LEU A 205 27.53 6.22 9.07
N SER A 206 27.44 6.13 10.39
CA SER A 206 28.58 5.82 11.24
C SER A 206 29.06 4.38 11.03
N ASP A 207 30.33 4.12 11.31
CA ASP A 207 30.92 2.78 11.20
C ASP A 207 30.26 1.80 12.17
N ALA A 208 29.88 2.24 13.37
CA ALA A 208 29.15 1.41 14.34
C ALA A 208 27.78 0.97 13.80
N GLU A 209 27.01 1.90 13.20
CA GLU A 209 25.71 1.55 12.60
C GLU A 209 25.87 0.70 11.33
N ARG A 210 26.88 0.97 10.51
CA ARG A 210 27.23 0.15 9.33
C ARG A 210 27.55 -1.30 9.75
N HIS A 211 28.35 -1.47 10.79
CA HIS A 211 28.66 -2.80 11.31
C HIS A 211 27.43 -3.50 11.88
N PHE A 212 26.60 -2.79 12.63
CA PHE A 212 25.33 -3.31 13.16
C PHE A 212 24.39 -3.81 12.03
N ILE A 213 24.20 -3.01 10.98
CA ILE A 213 23.38 -3.35 9.81
C ILE A 213 23.93 -4.62 9.13
N ALA A 214 25.23 -4.66 8.86
CA ALA A 214 25.88 -5.80 8.18
C ALA A 214 25.81 -7.07 9.03
N LYS A 215 26.15 -7.01 10.33
CA LYS A 215 26.10 -8.14 11.28
C LYS A 215 24.68 -8.67 11.44
N GLY A 216 23.66 -7.78 11.37
CA GLY A 216 22.25 -8.12 11.43
C GLY A 216 21.68 -8.75 10.16
N GLY A 217 22.49 -9.03 9.15
CA GLY A 217 22.12 -9.73 7.93
C GLY A 217 21.38 -8.85 6.91
N ALA A 218 21.78 -7.58 6.79
CA ALA A 218 21.36 -6.73 5.70
C ALA A 218 21.77 -7.32 4.34
N GLN A 219 20.97 -7.06 3.32
CA GLN A 219 21.25 -7.54 1.96
C GLN A 219 22.39 -6.73 1.34
N PRO A 220 23.31 -7.35 0.59
CA PRO A 220 24.31 -6.63 -0.17
C PRO A 220 23.63 -5.78 -1.26
N GLU A 221 24.21 -4.62 -1.55
CA GLU A 221 23.72 -3.73 -2.60
C GLU A 221 23.95 -4.31 -4.00
N ASP A 222 25.06 -5.02 -4.18
CA ASP A 222 25.38 -5.74 -5.40
C ASP A 222 24.83 -7.16 -5.32
N ARG A 223 23.89 -7.48 -6.19
CA ARG A 223 23.33 -8.83 -6.28
C ARG A 223 24.32 -9.77 -6.99
N ALA A 224 24.86 -10.71 -6.24
CA ALA A 224 25.24 -12.00 -6.82
C ALA A 224 23.98 -12.63 -7.46
N LYS A 225 24.11 -13.26 -8.65
CA LYS A 225 23.03 -13.92 -9.39
C LYS A 225 22.14 -14.71 -8.43
N ALA A 226 20.87 -14.30 -8.27
CA ALA A 226 19.93 -15.03 -7.46
C ALA A 226 19.81 -16.46 -8.00
N ALA A 227 19.84 -17.44 -7.11
CA ALA A 227 19.54 -18.82 -7.48
C ALA A 227 18.15 -18.88 -8.13
N LYS A 228 17.93 -19.77 -9.09
CA LYS A 228 16.64 -19.91 -9.77
C LYS A 228 15.64 -20.46 -8.76
N GLY A 229 14.64 -19.66 -8.40
CA GLY A 229 13.50 -20.11 -7.63
C GLY A 229 12.56 -21.02 -8.44
N ALA A 230 11.51 -21.52 -7.80
CA ALA A 230 10.50 -22.35 -8.45
C ALA A 230 9.85 -21.63 -9.65
N PRO A 231 9.53 -22.34 -10.75
CA PRO A 231 8.89 -21.76 -11.91
C PRO A 231 7.55 -21.09 -11.56
N LEU A 232 7.25 -19.94 -12.16
CA LEU A 232 5.99 -19.21 -11.93
C LEU A 232 4.77 -20.11 -12.12
N TRP A 233 4.75 -20.91 -13.17
CA TRP A 233 3.64 -21.83 -13.48
C TRP A 233 3.42 -22.90 -12.44
N TYR A 234 4.49 -23.39 -11.82
CA TYR A 234 4.40 -24.31 -10.68
C TYR A 234 3.73 -23.63 -9.49
N LEU A 235 4.13 -22.41 -9.14
CA LEU A 235 3.58 -21.64 -8.02
C LEU A 235 2.10 -21.30 -8.23
N LEU A 236 1.69 -20.95 -9.44
CA LEU A 236 0.29 -20.64 -9.79
C LEU A 236 -0.63 -21.89 -9.68
N ARG A 237 -0.08 -23.10 -9.68
CA ARG A 237 -0.85 -24.35 -9.44
C ARG A 237 -0.94 -24.73 -7.97
N GLN A 238 -0.19 -24.04 -7.11
CA GLN A 238 -0.18 -24.36 -5.69
C GLN A 238 -1.40 -23.76 -4.99
N ARG A 239 -2.21 -24.63 -4.40
CA ARG A 239 -3.45 -24.28 -3.69
C ARG A 239 -3.23 -23.18 -2.65
N ARG A 240 -2.12 -23.26 -1.87
CA ARG A 240 -1.79 -22.29 -0.82
C ARG A 240 -1.48 -20.90 -1.40
N VAL A 241 -0.75 -20.85 -2.50
CA VAL A 241 -0.41 -19.60 -3.20
C VAL A 241 -1.67 -18.96 -3.77
N CYS A 242 -2.53 -19.74 -4.46
CA CYS A 242 -3.80 -19.25 -4.97
C CYS A 242 -4.73 -18.79 -3.84
N GLY A 243 -4.77 -19.54 -2.72
CA GLY A 243 -5.59 -19.20 -1.57
C GLY A 243 -5.17 -17.89 -0.91
N LEU A 244 -3.86 -17.64 -0.79
CA LEU A 244 -3.33 -16.37 -0.31
C LEU A 244 -3.66 -15.23 -1.28
N ALA A 245 -3.40 -15.42 -2.58
CA ALA A 245 -3.62 -14.40 -3.60
C ALA A 245 -5.10 -14.00 -3.71
N LEU A 246 -6.00 -14.99 -3.79
CA LEU A 246 -7.45 -14.76 -3.86
C LEU A 246 -8.00 -14.14 -2.57
N GLY A 247 -7.56 -14.63 -1.42
CA GLY A 247 -7.97 -14.11 -0.13
C GLY A 247 -7.55 -12.65 0.07
N PHE A 248 -6.33 -12.30 -0.28
CA PHE A 248 -5.81 -10.96 -0.09
C PHE A 248 -6.33 -9.96 -1.16
N ALA A 249 -6.72 -10.45 -2.33
CA ALA A 249 -7.38 -9.63 -3.35
C ALA A 249 -8.68 -9.00 -2.84
N GLY A 250 -9.46 -9.69 -2.00
CA GLY A 250 -10.70 -9.14 -1.44
C GLY A 250 -10.46 -8.01 -0.43
N TYR A 251 -9.40 -8.09 0.38
CA TYR A 251 -8.94 -6.94 1.16
C TYR A 251 -8.70 -5.73 0.25
N ASN A 252 -7.93 -5.94 -0.81
CA ASN A 252 -7.54 -4.87 -1.70
C ASN A 252 -8.72 -4.30 -2.50
N TYR A 253 -9.69 -5.15 -2.90
CA TYR A 253 -10.93 -4.72 -3.52
C TYR A 253 -11.69 -3.73 -2.61
N THR A 254 -11.91 -4.11 -1.36
CA THR A 254 -12.64 -3.27 -0.39
C THR A 254 -11.86 -2.00 -0.05
N PHE A 255 -10.54 -2.08 0.07
CA PHE A 255 -9.66 -0.93 0.27
C PHE A 255 -9.80 0.09 -0.87
N TYR A 256 -9.70 -0.33 -2.14
CA TYR A 256 -9.81 0.57 -3.29
C TYR A 256 -11.24 1.05 -3.56
N LEU A 257 -12.26 0.26 -3.21
CA LEU A 257 -13.64 0.73 -3.20
C LEU A 257 -13.79 1.92 -2.25
N LEU A 258 -13.37 1.78 -1.00
CA LEU A 258 -13.46 2.85 0.00
C LEU A 258 -12.54 4.03 -0.35
N LEU A 259 -11.30 3.77 -0.79
CA LEU A 259 -10.37 4.82 -1.19
C LEU A 259 -10.96 5.71 -2.29
N THR A 260 -11.70 5.12 -3.24
CA THR A 260 -12.23 5.83 -4.40
C THR A 260 -13.58 6.50 -4.13
N TRP A 261 -14.47 5.81 -3.44
CA TRP A 261 -15.89 6.19 -3.41
C TRP A 261 -16.40 6.68 -2.07
N LEU A 262 -15.62 6.56 -0.98
CA LEU A 262 -16.08 6.89 0.36
C LEU A 262 -16.51 8.36 0.53
N PRO A 263 -15.77 9.38 0.01
CA PRO A 263 -16.23 10.76 0.06
C PRO A 263 -17.59 10.94 -0.63
N SER A 264 -17.73 10.41 -1.84
CA SER A 264 -18.97 10.51 -2.62
C SER A 264 -20.15 9.76 -1.96
N TYR A 265 -19.87 8.66 -1.26
CA TYR A 265 -20.89 7.95 -0.50
C TYR A 265 -21.50 8.82 0.60
N PHE A 266 -20.67 9.49 1.41
CA PHE A 266 -21.18 10.36 2.49
C PHE A 266 -21.93 11.58 1.93
N LEU A 267 -21.45 12.17 0.83
CA LEU A 267 -22.14 13.27 0.16
C LEU A 267 -23.53 12.84 -0.37
N ALA A 268 -23.59 11.73 -1.11
CA ALA A 268 -24.78 11.31 -1.83
C ALA A 268 -25.85 10.64 -0.95
N VAL A 269 -25.43 9.83 0.04
CA VAL A 269 -26.35 8.99 0.82
C VAL A 269 -26.82 9.69 2.10
N HIS A 270 -25.93 10.43 2.74
CA HIS A 270 -26.22 11.04 4.03
C HIS A 270 -26.42 12.55 3.96
N ASN A 271 -26.42 13.14 2.76
CA ASN A 271 -26.62 14.58 2.52
C ASN A 271 -25.74 15.48 3.42
N VAL A 272 -24.56 15.01 3.80
CA VAL A 272 -23.58 15.80 4.51
C VAL A 272 -22.89 16.74 3.54
N ASP A 273 -22.59 17.97 3.95
CA ASP A 273 -21.80 18.88 3.10
C ASP A 273 -20.37 18.36 2.89
N LEU A 274 -19.67 18.97 1.96
CA LEU A 274 -18.32 18.52 1.58
C LEU A 274 -17.37 18.52 2.78
N LEU A 275 -17.45 19.50 3.68
CA LEU A 275 -16.56 19.61 4.83
C LEU A 275 -16.80 18.48 5.85
N HIS A 276 -18.05 18.18 6.15
CA HIS A 276 -18.41 17.04 7.01
C HIS A 276 -18.11 15.70 6.33
N SER A 277 -18.34 15.57 5.03
CA SER A 277 -17.97 14.37 4.27
C SER A 277 -16.47 14.09 4.35
N VAL A 278 -15.66 15.13 4.24
CA VAL A 278 -14.19 15.06 4.40
C VAL A 278 -13.82 14.58 5.80
N ALA A 279 -14.45 15.12 6.86
CA ALA A 279 -14.20 14.72 8.24
C ALA A 279 -14.61 13.25 8.48
N TYR A 280 -15.82 12.87 8.06
CA TYR A 280 -16.30 11.48 8.18
C TYR A 280 -15.45 10.49 7.39
N THR A 281 -14.94 10.86 6.23
CA THR A 281 -14.04 9.99 5.43
C THR A 281 -12.68 9.79 6.11
N SER A 282 -12.16 10.77 6.84
CA SER A 282 -10.84 10.71 7.49
C SER A 282 -10.79 9.74 8.67
N VAL A 283 -11.88 9.64 9.45
CA VAL A 283 -11.93 8.82 10.66
C VAL A 283 -11.69 7.33 10.40
N PRO A 284 -12.34 6.67 9.43
CA PRO A 284 -12.05 5.27 9.10
C PRO A 284 -10.58 5.03 8.74
N TRP A 285 -9.96 5.94 8.00
CA TRP A 285 -8.56 5.82 7.60
C TRP A 285 -7.57 6.00 8.75
N LEU A 286 -7.87 6.90 9.69
CA LEU A 286 -7.09 7.03 10.91
C LEU A 286 -7.19 5.75 11.75
N PHE A 287 -8.39 5.21 11.90
CA PHE A 287 -8.61 3.94 12.60
C PHE A 287 -7.89 2.78 11.90
N ALA A 288 -7.93 2.72 10.57
CA ALA A 288 -7.20 1.77 9.76
C ALA A 288 -5.67 1.86 9.97
N THR A 289 -5.12 3.09 10.05
CA THR A 289 -3.70 3.32 10.35
C THR A 289 -3.32 2.76 11.71
N LEU A 290 -4.13 3.05 12.74
CA LEU A 290 -3.88 2.59 14.10
C LEU A 290 -3.97 1.06 14.21
N THR A 291 -4.97 0.44 13.60
CA THR A 291 -5.13 -1.02 13.64
C THR A 291 -4.04 -1.75 12.86
N ASP A 292 -3.56 -1.19 11.75
CA ASP A 292 -2.41 -1.70 10.99
C ASP A 292 -1.15 -1.77 11.86
N LEU A 293 -0.81 -0.63 12.51
CA LEU A 293 0.39 -0.53 13.34
C LEU A 293 0.29 -1.34 14.63
N ILE A 294 -0.84 -1.19 15.34
CA ILE A 294 -1.00 -1.75 16.70
C ILE A 294 -1.35 -3.23 16.63
N VAL A 295 -2.35 -3.61 15.84
CA VAL A 295 -2.84 -4.99 15.80
C VAL A 295 -2.02 -5.82 14.81
N GLY A 296 -1.91 -5.37 13.55
CA GLY A 296 -1.23 -6.08 12.48
C GLY A 296 0.30 -6.14 12.65
N GLY A 297 0.89 -5.08 13.24
CA GLY A 297 2.31 -5.01 13.55
C GLY A 297 2.63 -5.44 14.99
N TRP A 298 2.50 -4.52 15.94
CA TRP A 298 3.01 -4.70 17.31
C TRP A 298 2.37 -5.88 18.07
N LEU A 299 1.05 -6.01 18.06
CA LEU A 299 0.36 -7.06 18.83
C LEU A 299 0.70 -8.46 18.31
N VAL A 300 0.76 -8.64 17.00
CA VAL A 300 1.15 -9.92 16.38
C VAL A 300 2.56 -10.31 16.82
N ASP A 301 3.52 -9.38 16.74
CA ASP A 301 4.89 -9.64 17.14
C ASP A 301 5.00 -9.91 18.64
N ALA A 302 4.32 -9.13 19.49
CA ALA A 302 4.29 -9.36 20.94
C ALA A 302 3.70 -10.72 21.32
N LEU A 303 2.63 -11.18 20.66
CA LEU A 303 2.03 -12.48 20.89
C LEU A 303 2.96 -13.62 20.47
N ILE A 304 3.70 -13.46 19.38
CA ILE A 304 4.67 -14.46 18.93
C ILE A 304 5.86 -14.50 19.89
N GLN A 305 6.37 -13.36 20.33
CA GLN A 305 7.47 -13.26 21.31
C GLN A 305 7.08 -13.83 22.68
N SER A 306 5.80 -13.77 23.07
CA SER A 306 5.31 -14.41 24.30
C SER A 306 5.21 -15.94 24.22
N GLY A 307 5.70 -16.57 23.13
CA GLY A 307 5.74 -18.03 22.96
C GLY A 307 4.47 -18.61 22.33
N ARG A 308 3.52 -17.80 21.86
CA ARG A 308 2.35 -18.32 21.14
C ARG A 308 2.72 -18.84 19.76
N ASN A 309 1.97 -19.81 19.25
CA ASN A 309 2.22 -20.39 17.92
C ASN A 309 2.04 -19.32 16.84
N ALA A 310 3.14 -18.98 16.16
CA ALA A 310 3.20 -17.91 15.16
C ALA A 310 2.23 -18.10 13.99
N VAL A 311 2.00 -19.36 13.57
CA VAL A 311 1.05 -19.67 12.50
C VAL A 311 -0.38 -19.40 12.96
N ARG A 312 -0.76 -19.86 14.16
CA ARG A 312 -2.11 -19.64 14.71
C ARG A 312 -2.40 -18.17 14.92
N VAL A 313 -1.45 -17.39 15.49
CA VAL A 313 -1.62 -15.94 15.69
C VAL A 313 -1.90 -15.27 14.35
N ARG A 314 -1.11 -15.57 13.32
CA ARG A 314 -1.31 -15.00 11.98
C ARG A 314 -2.63 -15.43 11.35
N GLN A 315 -3.04 -16.69 11.49
CA GLN A 315 -4.34 -17.17 10.98
C GLN A 315 -5.51 -16.45 11.65
N VAL A 316 -5.49 -16.29 12.98
CA VAL A 316 -6.55 -15.61 13.72
C VAL A 316 -6.65 -14.15 13.32
N VAL A 317 -5.53 -13.45 13.20
CA VAL A 317 -5.54 -12.02 12.79
C VAL A 317 -5.97 -11.88 11.34
N LEU A 318 -5.49 -12.74 10.44
CA LEU A 318 -5.83 -12.68 9.01
C LEU A 318 -7.32 -12.95 8.78
N ILE A 319 -7.83 -14.08 9.30
CA ILE A 319 -9.23 -14.48 9.10
C ILE A 319 -10.16 -13.58 9.92
N GLY A 320 -9.82 -13.29 11.19
CA GLY A 320 -10.61 -12.44 12.07
C GLY A 320 -10.71 -11.02 11.56
N GLY A 321 -9.58 -10.43 11.14
CA GLY A 321 -9.56 -9.10 10.54
C GLY A 321 -10.37 -9.03 9.23
N THR A 322 -10.25 -10.03 8.36
CA THR A 322 -11.06 -10.12 7.14
C THR A 322 -12.55 -10.32 7.46
N SER A 323 -12.87 -11.07 8.50
CA SER A 323 -14.27 -11.25 8.96
C SER A 323 -14.87 -9.96 9.51
N LEU A 324 -14.09 -9.13 10.22
CA LEU A 324 -14.52 -7.78 10.61
C LEU A 324 -14.76 -6.91 9.37
N GLY A 325 -14.08 -7.17 8.27
CA GLY A 325 -14.32 -6.55 6.97
C GLY A 325 -15.76 -6.68 6.47
N LEU A 326 -16.46 -7.76 6.83
CA LEU A 326 -17.89 -7.96 6.52
C LEU A 326 -18.79 -6.89 7.14
N GLY A 327 -18.30 -6.11 8.12
CA GLY A 327 -18.97 -4.93 8.67
C GLY A 327 -19.37 -3.92 7.58
N ILE A 328 -18.74 -3.94 6.39
CA ILE A 328 -19.15 -3.09 5.26
C ILE A 328 -20.63 -3.31 4.87
N LEU A 329 -21.18 -4.51 5.09
CA LEU A 329 -22.60 -4.79 4.86
C LEU A 329 -23.50 -3.99 5.83
N GLY A 330 -23.03 -3.74 7.06
CA GLY A 330 -23.74 -2.88 8.01
C GLY A 330 -23.84 -1.44 7.50
N ALA A 331 -22.84 -0.93 6.82
CA ALA A 331 -22.90 0.38 6.18
C ALA A 331 -23.92 0.46 5.03
N ALA A 332 -24.15 -0.65 4.33
CA ALA A 332 -25.18 -0.72 3.28
C ALA A 332 -26.62 -0.44 3.80
N HIS A 333 -26.85 -0.70 5.07
CA HIS A 333 -28.17 -0.57 5.71
C HIS A 333 -28.20 0.54 6.78
N ALA A 334 -27.14 1.33 6.91
CA ALA A 334 -27.01 2.37 7.92
C ALA A 334 -28.00 3.52 7.67
N GLN A 335 -28.81 3.83 8.68
CA GLN A 335 -29.82 4.90 8.62
C GLN A 335 -29.25 6.29 8.96
N SER A 336 -28.01 6.36 9.44
CA SER A 336 -27.35 7.61 9.79
C SER A 336 -25.89 7.60 9.41
N ALA A 337 -25.32 8.79 9.17
CA ALA A 337 -23.89 8.95 8.87
C ALA A 337 -22.99 8.37 9.98
N ALA A 338 -23.38 8.52 11.23
CA ALA A 338 -22.65 7.96 12.37
C ALA A 338 -22.65 6.43 12.39
N ALA A 339 -23.79 5.79 12.08
CA ALA A 339 -23.86 4.33 11.96
C ALA A 339 -23.02 3.83 10.76
N ALA A 340 -23.09 4.50 9.63
CA ALA A 340 -22.26 4.20 8.47
C ALA A 340 -20.77 4.34 8.81
N LEU A 341 -20.38 5.42 9.49
CA LEU A 341 -19.02 5.67 9.95
C LEU A 341 -18.50 4.53 10.84
N PHE A 342 -19.31 4.09 11.80
CA PHE A 342 -18.97 2.98 12.70
C PHE A 342 -18.70 1.69 11.89
N TRP A 343 -19.61 1.29 11.02
CA TRP A 343 -19.50 0.05 10.25
C TRP A 343 -18.33 0.08 9.26
N ILE A 344 -18.12 1.22 8.60
CA ILE A 344 -16.98 1.39 7.68
C ILE A 344 -15.64 1.36 8.45
N SER A 345 -15.58 2.04 9.62
CA SER A 345 -14.38 2.04 10.45
C SER A 345 -14.06 0.64 10.95
N LEU A 346 -15.07 -0.12 11.39
CA LEU A 346 -14.92 -1.52 11.80
C LEU A 346 -14.40 -2.38 10.64
N SER A 347 -14.98 -2.23 9.46
CA SER A 347 -14.58 -2.97 8.26
C SER A 347 -13.14 -2.69 7.87
N ILE A 348 -12.80 -1.41 7.59
CA ILE A 348 -11.46 -1.08 7.12
C ILE A 348 -10.40 -1.29 8.22
N GLY A 349 -10.76 -1.08 9.49
CA GLY A 349 -9.89 -1.35 10.62
C GLY A 349 -9.55 -2.83 10.76
N GLY A 350 -10.52 -3.72 10.64
CA GLY A 350 -10.30 -5.17 10.62
C GLY A 350 -9.42 -5.61 9.46
N LEU A 351 -9.72 -5.13 8.26
CA LEU A 351 -8.95 -5.40 7.05
C LEU A 351 -7.51 -4.89 7.15
N SER A 352 -7.31 -3.69 7.71
CA SER A 352 -5.98 -3.11 7.91
C SER A 352 -5.17 -3.87 8.96
N ALA A 353 -5.79 -4.37 10.01
CA ALA A 353 -5.12 -5.26 10.97
C ALA A 353 -4.61 -6.56 10.31
N ALA A 354 -5.33 -7.09 9.32
CA ALA A 354 -4.94 -8.29 8.57
C ALA A 354 -3.84 -8.03 7.52
N SER A 355 -3.69 -6.79 7.04
CA SER A 355 -2.81 -6.45 5.92
C SER A 355 -1.34 -6.80 6.14
N PRO A 356 -0.65 -6.37 7.22
CA PRO A 356 0.75 -6.72 7.47
C PRO A 356 0.96 -8.23 7.60
N VAL A 357 -0.01 -8.93 8.19
CA VAL A 357 0.02 -10.38 8.30
C VAL A 357 -0.02 -11.03 6.91
N GLY A 358 -0.93 -10.59 6.04
CA GLY A 358 -1.02 -11.08 4.66
C GLY A 358 0.29 -10.93 3.89
N TRP A 359 0.95 -9.78 4.00
CA TRP A 359 2.26 -9.52 3.40
C TRP A 359 3.40 -10.38 3.98
N SER A 360 3.25 -10.89 5.21
CA SER A 360 4.26 -11.76 5.83
C SER A 360 4.18 -13.22 5.38
N ILE A 361 3.01 -13.68 4.90
CA ILE A 361 2.76 -15.09 4.58
C ILE A 361 3.60 -15.63 3.41
N PRO A 362 3.91 -14.89 2.34
CA PRO A 362 4.81 -15.39 1.30
C PRO A 362 6.11 -15.97 1.84
N SER A 363 6.69 -15.35 2.87
CA SER A 363 7.92 -15.85 3.51
C SER A 363 7.76 -17.17 4.27
N LEU A 364 6.53 -17.55 4.61
CA LEU A 364 6.21 -18.77 5.34
C LEU A 364 5.88 -19.95 4.42
N ILE A 365 5.21 -19.67 3.29
CA ILE A 365 4.68 -20.71 2.41
C ILE A 365 5.53 -20.91 1.13
N ALA A 366 6.35 -19.94 0.75
CA ALA A 366 7.14 -20.05 -0.48
C ALA A 366 8.22 -21.13 -0.36
N PRO A 367 8.49 -21.90 -1.43
CA PRO A 367 9.69 -22.71 -1.55
C PRO A 367 10.94 -21.84 -1.46
N ARG A 368 12.11 -22.46 -1.25
CA ARG A 368 13.40 -21.75 -1.22
C ARG A 368 13.56 -20.87 -2.46
N GLU A 369 14.15 -19.69 -2.30
CA GLU A 369 14.42 -18.71 -3.36
C GLU A 369 13.17 -18.20 -4.13
N SER A 370 11.93 -18.55 -3.69
CA SER A 370 10.68 -18.21 -4.39
C SER A 370 9.81 -17.19 -3.65
N VAL A 371 10.24 -16.67 -2.51
CA VAL A 371 9.49 -15.70 -1.70
C VAL A 371 9.10 -14.45 -2.53
N GLY A 372 10.04 -13.94 -3.32
CA GLY A 372 9.79 -12.80 -4.21
C GLY A 372 8.75 -13.10 -5.28
N THR A 373 8.77 -14.29 -5.86
CA THR A 373 7.80 -14.70 -6.88
C THR A 373 6.40 -14.88 -6.29
N VAL A 374 6.28 -15.50 -5.12
CA VAL A 374 4.99 -15.63 -4.41
C VAL A 374 4.45 -14.25 -4.00
N GLY A 375 5.31 -13.36 -3.50
CA GLY A 375 4.96 -11.97 -3.23
C GLY A 375 4.51 -11.21 -4.48
N GLY A 376 5.14 -11.48 -5.63
CA GLY A 376 4.76 -10.94 -6.93
C GLY A 376 3.37 -11.40 -7.38
N ILE A 377 3.05 -12.69 -7.22
CA ILE A 377 1.71 -13.24 -7.51
C ILE A 377 0.66 -12.55 -6.62
N LEU A 378 0.94 -12.43 -5.32
CA LEU A 378 0.08 -11.74 -4.37
C LEU A 378 -0.17 -10.29 -4.80
N ASN A 379 0.89 -9.55 -5.12
CA ASN A 379 0.76 -8.16 -5.54
C ASN A 379 0.00 -8.02 -6.86
N PHE A 380 0.25 -8.88 -7.83
CA PHE A 380 -0.49 -8.88 -9.11
C PHE A 380 -2.00 -9.10 -8.90
N SER A 381 -2.38 -10.06 -8.06
CA SER A 381 -3.79 -10.30 -7.69
C SER A 381 -4.42 -9.08 -7.03
N ASN A 382 -3.67 -8.40 -6.16
CA ASN A 382 -4.08 -7.16 -5.53
C ASN A 382 -4.33 -6.04 -6.55
N GLN A 383 -3.48 -5.94 -7.59
CA GLN A 383 -3.67 -4.93 -8.63
C GLN A 383 -4.90 -5.22 -9.50
N LEU A 384 -5.20 -6.48 -9.78
CA LEU A 384 -6.46 -6.84 -10.47
C LEU A 384 -7.68 -6.40 -9.65
N ALA A 385 -7.67 -6.61 -8.34
CA ALA A 385 -8.73 -6.14 -7.46
C ALA A 385 -8.81 -4.60 -7.41
N ALA A 386 -7.67 -3.92 -7.37
CA ALA A 386 -7.57 -2.46 -7.39
C ALA A 386 -8.10 -1.84 -8.71
N ILE A 387 -7.95 -2.56 -9.84
CA ILE A 387 -8.53 -2.18 -11.13
C ILE A 387 -10.04 -2.41 -11.12
N ALA A 388 -10.47 -3.58 -10.64
CA ALA A 388 -11.88 -3.98 -10.69
C ALA A 388 -12.77 -3.13 -9.77
N ALA A 389 -12.32 -2.81 -8.56
CA ALA A 389 -13.15 -2.18 -7.53
C ALA A 389 -13.75 -0.83 -7.95
N PRO A 390 -12.99 0.16 -8.46
CA PRO A 390 -13.57 1.43 -8.90
C PRO A 390 -14.52 1.27 -10.11
N ILE A 391 -14.19 0.39 -11.05
CA ILE A 391 -14.98 0.17 -12.26
C ILE A 391 -16.32 -0.50 -11.91
N VAL A 392 -16.27 -1.62 -11.18
CA VAL A 392 -17.48 -2.36 -10.78
C VAL A 392 -18.40 -1.47 -9.95
N THR A 393 -17.82 -0.72 -9.01
CA THR A 393 -18.59 0.25 -8.19
C THR A 393 -19.23 1.33 -9.07
N GLY A 394 -18.50 1.85 -10.07
CA GLY A 394 -19.02 2.83 -11.01
C GLY A 394 -20.24 2.31 -11.78
N TYR A 395 -20.17 1.07 -12.30
CA TYR A 395 -21.32 0.43 -12.97
C TYR A 395 -22.48 0.19 -12.01
N VAL A 396 -22.21 -0.32 -10.81
CA VAL A 396 -23.25 -0.58 -9.81
C VAL A 396 -23.97 0.71 -9.42
N VAL A 397 -23.24 1.78 -9.11
CA VAL A 397 -23.82 3.06 -8.73
C VAL A 397 -24.60 3.69 -9.89
N GLN A 398 -24.09 3.60 -11.13
CA GLN A 398 -24.77 4.16 -12.29
C GLN A 398 -26.07 3.43 -12.64
N THR A 399 -26.12 2.10 -12.45
CA THR A 399 -27.29 1.29 -12.81
C THR A 399 -28.33 1.21 -11.71
N THR A 400 -27.88 1.17 -10.45
CA THR A 400 -28.79 0.99 -9.30
C THR A 400 -29.10 2.31 -8.57
N HIS A 401 -28.37 3.37 -8.87
CA HIS A 401 -28.40 4.64 -8.13
C HIS A 401 -28.18 4.50 -6.62
N ALA A 402 -27.52 3.41 -6.18
CA ALA A 402 -27.32 3.08 -4.78
C ALA A 402 -25.93 2.51 -4.49
N TYR A 403 -25.24 3.09 -3.52
CA TYR A 403 -23.95 2.58 -3.03
C TYR A 403 -24.08 1.27 -2.23
N SER A 404 -25.26 0.99 -1.66
CA SER A 404 -25.51 -0.22 -0.87
C SER A 404 -25.18 -1.50 -1.65
N TRP A 405 -25.49 -1.56 -2.94
CA TRP A 405 -25.15 -2.69 -3.77
C TRP A 405 -23.64 -2.88 -4.00
N ALA A 406 -22.87 -1.79 -4.03
CA ALA A 406 -21.43 -1.89 -4.11
C ALA A 406 -20.84 -2.52 -2.82
N PHE A 407 -21.41 -2.21 -1.66
CA PHE A 407 -21.03 -2.82 -0.38
C PHE A 407 -21.44 -4.30 -0.30
N VAL A 408 -22.59 -4.67 -0.87
CA VAL A 408 -23.00 -6.08 -1.02
C VAL A 408 -22.01 -6.86 -1.88
N VAL A 409 -21.58 -6.30 -3.02
CA VAL A 409 -20.55 -6.93 -3.87
C VAL A 409 -19.23 -7.09 -3.10
N ALA A 410 -18.77 -6.07 -2.37
CA ALA A 410 -17.57 -6.16 -1.54
C ALA A 410 -17.71 -7.26 -0.47
N THR A 411 -18.87 -7.37 0.17
CA THR A 411 -19.17 -8.42 1.14
C THR A 411 -19.07 -9.82 0.53
N ALA A 412 -19.64 -10.03 -0.67
CA ALA A 412 -19.54 -11.30 -1.38
C ALA A 412 -18.09 -11.67 -1.70
N ILE A 413 -17.28 -10.69 -2.15
CA ILE A 413 -15.85 -10.89 -2.41
C ILE A 413 -15.09 -11.22 -1.11
N LEU A 414 -15.40 -10.56 0.01
CA LEU A 414 -14.78 -10.86 1.30
C LEU A 414 -15.15 -12.25 1.82
N LEU A 415 -16.39 -12.72 1.60
CA LEU A 415 -16.77 -14.10 1.91
C LEU A 415 -15.95 -15.12 1.10
N ILE A 416 -15.74 -14.85 -0.20
CA ILE A 416 -14.85 -15.67 -1.04
C ILE A 416 -13.42 -15.63 -0.50
N SER A 417 -12.95 -14.47 -0.03
CA SER A 417 -11.62 -14.31 0.56
C SER A 417 -11.45 -15.14 1.83
N ILE A 418 -12.43 -15.08 2.73
CA ILE A 418 -12.43 -15.89 3.97
C ILE A 418 -12.44 -17.38 3.61
N ALA A 419 -13.28 -17.79 2.68
CA ALA A 419 -13.31 -19.17 2.19
C ALA A 419 -11.97 -19.58 1.58
N ALA A 420 -11.32 -18.72 0.80
CA ALA A 420 -9.99 -18.98 0.24
C ALA A 420 -8.94 -19.14 1.34
N TYR A 421 -8.97 -18.33 2.39
CA TYR A 421 -8.06 -18.49 3.53
C TYR A 421 -8.29 -19.77 4.29
N ILE A 422 -9.53 -20.17 4.51
CA ILE A 422 -9.86 -21.39 5.25
C ILE A 422 -9.58 -22.65 4.43
N PHE A 423 -10.09 -22.69 3.19
CA PHE A 423 -10.09 -23.90 2.40
C PHE A 423 -8.89 -24.05 1.46
N LEU A 424 -8.37 -22.97 0.88
CA LEU A 424 -7.26 -23.02 -0.06
C LEU A 424 -5.90 -22.78 0.63
N LEU A 425 -5.75 -21.70 1.38
CA LEU A 425 -4.51 -21.43 2.13
C LEU A 425 -4.34 -22.48 3.25
N GLY A 426 -5.38 -22.69 4.08
CA GLY A 426 -5.40 -23.67 5.14
C GLY A 426 -4.23 -23.48 6.11
N ARG A 427 -3.46 -24.56 6.36
CA ARG A 427 -2.24 -24.51 7.18
C ARG A 427 -1.14 -23.75 6.42
N MET A 428 -0.54 -22.75 7.06
CA MET A 428 0.58 -21.96 6.50
C MET A 428 1.90 -22.75 6.58
N GLU A 429 1.99 -23.83 5.81
CA GLU A 429 3.18 -24.68 5.69
C GLU A 429 3.87 -24.41 4.35
N PRO A 430 5.19 -24.57 4.25
CA PRO A 430 5.89 -24.41 2.98
C PRO A 430 5.31 -25.28 1.87
N VAL A 431 5.21 -24.70 0.68
CA VAL A 431 4.89 -25.44 -0.55
C VAL A 431 6.08 -26.35 -0.88
N PRO A 432 5.86 -27.60 -1.33
CA PRO A 432 6.94 -28.48 -1.74
C PRO A 432 7.86 -27.86 -2.79
N GLU A 433 9.12 -28.26 -2.83
CA GLU A 433 10.01 -27.88 -3.92
C GLU A 433 9.55 -28.55 -5.22
N PRO A 434 9.68 -27.90 -6.39
CA PRO A 434 9.40 -28.57 -7.65
C PRO A 434 10.39 -29.71 -7.87
N ALA A 435 9.89 -30.83 -8.40
CA ALA A 435 10.69 -31.99 -8.73
C ALA A 435 11.69 -31.70 -9.84
#